data_0b35fc5c4b662dcfda51c45b01e224c7
#
_entry.id   0b35fc5c4b662dcfda51c45b01e224c7
#
_cell.length_a   1.000
_cell.length_b   1.000
_cell.length_c   1.000
_cell.angle_alpha   90.00
_cell.angle_beta   90.00
_cell.angle_gamma   90.00
#
_symmetry.space_group_name_H-M   'P 1'
#
loop_
_entity.id
_entity.type
_entity.pdbx_description
1 polymer ?
#
loop_
_entity_poly.entity_id
_entity_poly.type
_entity_poly.pdbx_seq_one_letter_code
_entity_poly.pdbx_strand_id
1 'polypeptide(L)'
;MRYGIDKRVPNPKSHISHLTSQSRSRGNPFRIFLFAFPFLLLACASTPPETKKGDYYTVAGKRYYPISSSTGFAQRGLASWYGGKFHGRLTSNGERYNMYGRTAAHKTLPFNTYVRVTNLQNGKKTIVRINDRGPFVRGRIIDLTYTSAHELAMVEDGVVPVKIEALGYARKKREAGKWVQVYEKPASYMEGDFTIQVGAFAVRENALRLHDSLSRKYSDANVMVFDRGDQRFYRVRVGRYARLDQAEGGAERLQEQGFPNAFAVARDR
;
A
#
# COMPACT_ATOMS: atom_id res chain seq x y z
N MET A 1 -1.73 32.23 -25.39
CA MET A 1 -2.40 32.97 -24.31
C MET A 1 -1.88 32.47 -22.97
N ARG A 2 -1.19 33.33 -22.25
CA ARG A 2 -0.67 33.07 -20.91
C ARG A 2 -1.75 33.36 -19.90
N TYR A 3 -2.02 32.45 -18.96
CA TYR A 3 -2.65 32.78 -17.69
C TYR A 3 -1.78 32.27 -16.56
N GLY A 4 -1.07 33.23 -15.95
CA GLY A 4 -0.46 33.07 -14.65
C GLY A 4 -1.47 33.47 -13.59
N ILE A 5 -1.61 32.67 -12.54
CA ILE A 5 -2.28 33.04 -11.30
C ILE A 5 -1.29 32.75 -10.16
N ASP A 6 -0.63 33.82 -9.73
CA ASP A 6 0.05 33.96 -8.44
C ASP A 6 -1.00 34.31 -7.39
N LYS A 7 -1.21 33.48 -6.38
CA LYS A 7 -1.90 33.85 -5.16
C LYS A 7 -1.12 33.34 -3.95
N ARG A 8 -0.38 34.30 -3.38
CA ARG A 8 0.23 34.22 -2.04
C ARG A 8 -0.87 34.20 -0.99
N VAL A 9 -0.81 33.24 -0.08
CA VAL A 9 -1.64 33.18 1.13
C VAL A 9 -0.80 33.70 2.29
N PRO A 10 -1.28 34.67 3.11
CA PRO A 10 -0.53 35.21 4.23
C PRO A 10 -0.56 34.30 5.46
N ASN A 11 0.55 34.31 6.15
CA ASN A 11 0.83 33.61 7.40
C ASN A 11 0.39 34.47 8.60
N PRO A 12 -0.41 33.98 9.55
CA PRO A 12 -0.64 34.67 10.81
C PRO A 12 0.39 34.24 11.86
N LYS A 13 1.16 35.23 12.32
CA LYS A 13 2.06 35.12 13.47
C LYS A 13 1.28 35.19 14.79
N SER A 14 1.62 34.32 15.65
CA SER A 14 1.72 34.28 17.13
C SER A 14 1.50 35.56 17.94
N HIS A 15 0.76 35.43 19.03
CA HIS A 15 1.01 36.18 20.26
C HIS A 15 0.96 35.22 21.47
N ILE A 16 2.13 35.10 22.11
CA ILE A 16 2.28 34.50 23.44
C ILE A 16 2.15 35.64 24.45
N SER A 17 1.34 35.50 25.47
CA SER A 17 1.41 36.29 26.67
C SER A 17 1.43 35.40 27.91
N HIS A 18 2.50 35.58 28.67
CA HIS A 18 2.74 35.04 30.00
C HIS A 18 1.69 35.49 31.00
N LEU A 19 1.30 34.62 31.89
CA LEU A 19 0.85 34.98 33.23
C LEU A 19 1.25 33.90 34.23
N THR A 20 2.21 34.24 35.05
CA THR A 20 2.60 33.62 36.31
C THR A 20 1.61 33.98 37.38
N SER A 21 1.20 33.06 38.22
CA SER A 21 0.72 33.35 39.56
C SER A 21 0.94 32.16 40.49
N GLN A 22 1.78 32.43 41.47
CA GLN A 22 2.01 31.58 42.65
C GLN A 22 0.83 31.77 43.62
N SER A 23 0.42 30.69 44.28
CA SER A 23 -0.11 30.82 45.64
C SER A 23 0.18 29.55 46.46
N ARG A 24 0.91 29.75 47.52
CA ARG A 24 1.10 28.83 48.64
C ARG A 24 -0.14 28.77 49.48
N SER A 25 -0.53 27.60 49.95
CA SER A 25 -1.30 27.48 51.21
C SER A 25 -1.00 26.15 51.90
N ARG A 26 -0.80 26.27 53.18
CA ARG A 26 -0.40 25.25 54.15
C ARG A 26 -1.58 24.43 54.67
N GLY A 27 -1.30 23.19 55.11
CA GLY A 27 -1.80 22.67 56.40
C GLY A 27 -2.94 21.64 56.34
N ASN A 28 -2.73 20.49 56.64
CA ASN A 28 -2.74 19.67 57.83
C ASN A 28 -3.44 18.29 57.62
N PRO A 29 -3.15 17.31 58.43
CA PRO A 29 -3.35 15.92 58.07
C PRO A 29 -4.62 15.31 58.66
N PHE A 30 -5.37 14.59 57.87
CA PHE A 30 -6.36 13.64 58.38
C PHE A 30 -6.07 12.26 57.86
N ARG A 31 -5.61 11.38 58.78
CA ARG A 31 -5.46 9.94 58.57
C ARG A 31 -6.87 9.32 58.43
N ILE A 32 -7.22 8.86 57.30
CA ILE A 32 -8.32 7.91 57.09
C ILE A 32 -7.73 6.64 56.49
N PHE A 33 -7.69 5.57 57.33
CA PHE A 33 -7.42 4.21 56.86
C PHE A 33 -8.60 3.76 56.00
N LEU A 34 -8.41 3.67 54.71
CA LEU A 34 -9.33 2.95 53.83
C LEU A 34 -8.64 1.72 53.33
N PHE A 35 -9.21 0.56 53.71
CA PHE A 35 -8.86 -0.74 53.18
C PHE A 35 -9.11 -0.72 51.64
N ALA A 36 -8.03 -0.64 50.86
CA ALA A 36 -8.10 -0.82 49.44
C ALA A 36 -7.99 -2.32 49.10
N PHE A 37 -9.12 -2.90 48.74
CA PHE A 37 -9.22 -4.21 48.12
C PHE A 37 -8.59 -4.11 46.71
N PRO A 38 -7.54 -4.86 46.38
CA PRO A 38 -7.00 -4.80 45.03
C PRO A 38 -7.95 -5.58 44.10
N PHE A 39 -8.77 -4.83 43.36
CA PHE A 39 -9.48 -5.35 42.21
C PHE A 39 -8.44 -5.60 41.11
N LEU A 40 -7.98 -6.85 41.00
CA LEU A 40 -7.16 -7.31 39.91
C LEU A 40 -8.01 -7.29 38.62
N LEU A 41 -8.04 -6.14 37.93
CA LEU A 41 -8.52 -6.08 36.56
C LEU A 41 -7.45 -6.78 35.69
N LEU A 42 -7.71 -8.03 35.37
CA LEU A 42 -7.01 -8.76 34.31
C LEU A 42 -7.39 -8.08 33.00
N ALA A 43 -6.72 -6.98 32.68
CA ALA A 43 -6.80 -6.40 31.35
C ALA A 43 -6.10 -7.39 30.41
N CYS A 44 -6.89 -8.16 29.66
CA CYS A 44 -6.41 -8.82 28.45
C CYS A 44 -5.97 -7.71 27.48
N ALA A 45 -4.74 -7.24 27.65
CA ALA A 45 -4.06 -6.48 26.63
C ALA A 45 -3.83 -7.43 25.46
N SER A 46 -4.74 -7.42 24.50
CA SER A 46 -4.47 -7.98 23.19
C SER A 46 -3.31 -7.17 22.61
N THR A 47 -2.10 -7.70 22.72
CA THR A 47 -0.93 -7.20 21.99
C THR A 47 -1.33 -7.09 20.51
N PRO A 48 -1.18 -5.90 19.90
CA PRO A 48 -1.37 -5.81 18.44
C PRO A 48 -0.41 -6.80 17.80
N PRO A 49 -0.81 -7.48 16.71
CA PRO A 49 0.07 -8.43 16.04
C PRO A 49 1.37 -7.69 15.69
N GLU A 50 2.50 -8.23 16.13
CA GLU A 50 3.83 -7.73 15.75
C GLU A 50 3.90 -7.73 14.22
N THR A 51 3.93 -6.54 13.65
CA THR A 51 4.22 -6.38 12.23
C THR A 51 5.67 -6.82 12.03
N LYS A 52 5.85 -7.99 11.42
CA LYS A 52 7.17 -8.49 11.02
C LYS A 52 7.90 -7.36 10.27
N LYS A 53 9.11 -7.09 10.70
CA LYS A 53 10.03 -6.08 10.17
C LYS A 53 10.45 -6.53 8.77
N GLY A 54 9.73 -6.08 7.69
CA GLY A 54 10.09 -6.62 6.35
C GLY A 54 9.68 -5.75 5.17
N ASP A 55 8.46 -5.35 5.05
CA ASP A 55 7.98 -4.79 3.78
C ASP A 55 7.51 -3.35 3.91
N TYR A 56 8.44 -2.42 3.90
CA TYR A 56 8.12 -1.01 3.78
C TYR A 56 8.79 -0.40 2.53
N TYR A 57 8.20 0.65 2.04
CA TYR A 57 8.85 1.55 1.08
C TYR A 57 8.92 2.97 1.66
N THR A 58 9.90 3.75 1.21
CA THR A 58 10.15 5.09 1.75
C THR A 58 9.90 6.15 0.70
N VAL A 59 9.14 7.19 1.06
CA VAL A 59 8.94 8.38 0.22
C VAL A 59 9.13 9.62 1.08
N ALA A 60 10.02 10.52 0.64
CA ALA A 60 10.37 11.74 1.37
C ALA A 60 10.71 11.48 2.86
N GLY A 61 11.49 10.44 3.14
CA GLY A 61 11.91 10.06 4.49
C GLY A 61 10.84 9.35 5.33
N LYS A 62 9.60 9.26 4.86
CA LYS A 62 8.50 8.57 5.57
C LYS A 62 8.36 7.14 5.09
N ARG A 63 8.29 6.20 6.03
CA ARG A 63 8.05 4.77 5.77
C ARG A 63 6.56 4.47 5.64
N TYR A 64 6.22 3.61 4.69
CA TYR A 64 4.88 3.11 4.44
C TYR A 64 4.92 1.59 4.42
N TYR A 65 4.03 0.97 5.18
CA TYR A 65 3.95 -0.49 5.34
C TYR A 65 2.73 -1.01 4.56
N PRO A 66 2.91 -1.67 3.41
CA PRO A 66 1.81 -2.37 2.75
C PRO A 66 1.18 -3.40 3.68
N ILE A 67 -0.15 -3.45 3.69
CA ILE A 67 -0.87 -4.47 4.45
C ILE A 67 -0.87 -5.79 3.67
N SER A 68 -0.79 -6.90 4.39
CA SER A 68 -0.77 -8.24 3.80
C SER A 68 -2.14 -8.70 3.31
N SER A 69 -3.24 -8.07 3.76
CA SER A 69 -4.61 -8.43 3.39
C SER A 69 -5.49 -7.20 3.20
N SER A 70 -6.36 -7.22 2.20
CA SER A 70 -7.42 -6.21 2.01
C SER A 70 -8.78 -6.64 2.58
N THR A 71 -8.87 -7.82 3.21
CA THR A 71 -10.14 -8.35 3.74
C THR A 71 -10.73 -7.41 4.78
N GLY A 72 -11.99 -6.97 4.56
CA GLY A 72 -12.68 -6.06 5.46
C GLY A 72 -12.16 -4.62 5.44
N PHE A 73 -11.17 -4.29 4.59
CA PHE A 73 -10.62 -2.95 4.53
C PHE A 73 -11.65 -1.94 4.03
N ALA A 74 -11.88 -0.92 4.83
CA ALA A 74 -12.65 0.27 4.47
C ALA A 74 -11.97 1.51 5.04
N GLN A 75 -11.98 2.61 4.31
CA GLN A 75 -11.38 3.87 4.74
C GLN A 75 -12.19 5.06 4.22
N ARG A 76 -12.23 6.15 4.99
CA ARG A 76 -12.76 7.45 4.56
C ARG A 76 -11.64 8.47 4.50
N GLY A 77 -11.71 9.39 3.54
CA GLY A 77 -10.73 10.45 3.35
C GLY A 77 -10.95 11.17 2.03
N LEU A 78 -9.94 11.88 1.55
CA LEU A 78 -10.01 12.60 0.29
C LEU A 78 -9.50 11.75 -0.86
N ALA A 79 -10.19 11.78 -2.00
CA ALA A 79 -9.67 11.33 -3.28
C ALA A 79 -9.24 12.52 -4.13
N SER A 80 -8.21 12.32 -4.94
CA SER A 80 -7.92 13.17 -6.09
C SER A 80 -7.74 12.31 -7.35
N TRP A 81 -7.41 12.95 -8.48
CA TRP A 81 -7.08 12.25 -9.69
C TRP A 81 -5.83 12.85 -10.33
N TYR A 82 -5.09 12.05 -11.10
CA TYR A 82 -3.90 12.49 -11.79
C TYR A 82 -4.07 12.44 -13.31
N GLY A 83 -3.70 13.55 -13.94
CA GLY A 83 -4.03 13.83 -15.32
C GLY A 83 -2.98 13.38 -16.33
N GLY A 84 -3.11 13.92 -17.56
CA GLY A 84 -2.41 13.50 -18.77
C GLY A 84 -0.88 13.48 -18.71
N LYS A 85 -0.25 14.33 -17.88
CA LYS A 85 1.22 14.36 -17.74
C LYS A 85 1.84 13.06 -17.21
N PHE A 86 1.04 12.18 -16.62
CA PHE A 86 1.47 10.87 -16.12
C PHE A 86 1.16 9.74 -17.10
N HIS A 87 0.35 10.00 -18.14
CA HIS A 87 -0.04 8.98 -19.10
C HIS A 87 1.18 8.33 -19.76
N GLY A 88 1.20 7.00 -19.82
CA GLY A 88 2.31 6.21 -20.35
C GLY A 88 3.47 5.99 -19.38
N ARG A 89 3.56 6.69 -18.24
CA ARG A 89 4.60 6.45 -17.22
C ARG A 89 4.35 5.13 -16.49
N LEU A 90 5.42 4.56 -15.93
CA LEU A 90 5.30 3.34 -15.14
C LEU A 90 4.72 3.63 -13.76
N THR A 91 3.78 2.80 -13.36
CA THR A 91 3.24 2.72 -12.01
C THR A 91 4.13 1.88 -11.09
N SER A 92 3.91 1.93 -9.79
CA SER A 92 4.73 1.22 -8.81
C SER A 92 4.67 -0.31 -8.95
N ASN A 93 3.62 -0.87 -9.56
CA ASN A 93 3.56 -2.30 -9.87
C ASN A 93 4.18 -2.66 -11.24
N GLY A 94 4.68 -1.66 -11.99
CA GLY A 94 5.37 -1.83 -13.28
C GLY A 94 4.47 -1.78 -14.51
N GLU A 95 3.19 -1.50 -14.36
CA GLU A 95 2.28 -1.25 -15.50
C GLU A 95 2.48 0.17 -16.06
N ARG A 96 2.10 0.38 -17.31
CA ARG A 96 1.99 1.74 -17.86
C ARG A 96 0.69 2.39 -17.40
N TYR A 97 0.80 3.57 -16.80
CA TYR A 97 -0.37 4.34 -16.41
C TYR A 97 -1.22 4.70 -17.62
N ASN A 98 -2.47 4.28 -17.62
CA ASN A 98 -3.47 4.67 -18.59
C ASN A 98 -4.54 5.52 -17.91
N MET A 99 -4.60 6.83 -18.21
CA MET A 99 -5.59 7.74 -17.64
C MET A 99 -7.03 7.38 -17.97
N TYR A 100 -7.25 6.60 -19.03
CA TYR A 100 -8.57 6.11 -19.46
C TYR A 100 -8.93 4.74 -18.88
N GLY A 101 -8.04 4.11 -18.11
CA GLY A 101 -8.31 2.87 -17.39
C GLY A 101 -9.07 3.15 -16.08
N ARG A 102 -9.48 2.06 -15.41
CA ARG A 102 -10.06 2.11 -14.05
C ARG A 102 -9.05 1.59 -13.04
N THR A 103 -8.03 2.42 -12.77
CA THR A 103 -6.97 2.10 -11.80
C THR A 103 -6.77 3.25 -10.81
N ALA A 104 -6.05 2.97 -9.73
CA ALA A 104 -5.79 3.96 -8.69
C ALA A 104 -4.48 3.69 -7.95
N ALA A 105 -3.96 4.75 -7.31
CA ALA A 105 -2.88 4.67 -6.34
C ALA A 105 -3.44 4.61 -4.91
N HIS A 106 -2.91 3.70 -4.10
CA HIS A 106 -3.16 3.63 -2.66
C HIS A 106 -1.87 3.33 -1.89
N LYS A 107 -1.75 3.90 -0.67
CA LYS A 107 -0.50 3.81 0.11
C LYS A 107 -0.16 2.38 0.52
N THR A 108 -1.13 1.61 0.98
CA THR A 108 -0.86 0.36 1.70
C THR A 108 -1.64 -0.85 1.22
N LEU A 109 -2.73 -0.68 0.44
CA LEU A 109 -3.46 -1.82 -0.11
C LEU A 109 -2.58 -2.67 -1.02
N PRO A 110 -2.71 -4.00 -1.00
CA PRO A 110 -2.01 -4.87 -1.94
C PRO A 110 -2.31 -4.49 -3.38
N PHE A 111 -1.31 -4.61 -4.27
CA PHE A 111 -1.56 -4.43 -5.70
C PHE A 111 -2.59 -5.44 -6.22
N ASN A 112 -3.29 -5.05 -7.28
CA ASN A 112 -4.39 -5.80 -7.89
C ASN A 112 -5.65 -5.95 -7.03
N THR A 113 -5.70 -5.33 -5.84
CA THR A 113 -6.94 -5.23 -5.07
C THR A 113 -7.93 -4.34 -5.82
N TYR A 114 -9.15 -4.83 -6.02
CA TYR A 114 -10.26 -4.02 -6.50
C TYR A 114 -10.94 -3.30 -5.33
N VAL A 115 -11.25 -2.04 -5.53
CA VAL A 115 -11.79 -1.14 -4.51
C VAL A 115 -13.03 -0.46 -5.07
N ARG A 116 -14.13 -0.52 -4.34
CA ARG A 116 -15.27 0.37 -4.57
C ARG A 116 -14.98 1.72 -3.97
N VAL A 117 -15.05 2.76 -4.79
CA VAL A 117 -14.93 4.15 -4.37
C VAL A 117 -16.31 4.78 -4.44
N THR A 118 -16.75 5.40 -3.36
CA THR A 118 -18.01 6.14 -3.27
C THR A 118 -17.68 7.61 -3.00
N ASN A 119 -18.11 8.50 -3.87
CA ASN A 119 -18.07 9.94 -3.62
C ASN A 119 -19.16 10.28 -2.60
N LEU A 120 -18.76 10.85 -1.47
CA LEU A 120 -19.67 11.12 -0.35
C LEU A 120 -20.52 12.39 -0.55
N GLN A 121 -20.21 13.21 -1.55
CA GLN A 121 -21.00 14.41 -1.88
C GLN A 121 -22.22 14.08 -2.74
N ASN A 122 -22.09 13.12 -3.67
CA ASN A 122 -23.14 12.83 -4.66
C ASN A 122 -23.58 11.35 -4.70
N GLY A 123 -22.98 10.48 -3.89
CA GLY A 123 -23.30 9.06 -3.82
C GLY A 123 -22.86 8.21 -5.01
N LYS A 124 -22.24 8.80 -6.05
CA LYS A 124 -21.74 8.05 -7.21
C LYS A 124 -20.65 7.08 -6.82
N LYS A 125 -20.56 5.96 -7.53
CA LYS A 125 -19.65 4.86 -7.23
C LYS A 125 -18.92 4.41 -8.49
N THR A 126 -17.65 4.02 -8.31
CA THR A 126 -16.87 3.32 -9.33
C THR A 126 -16.06 2.20 -8.69
N ILE A 127 -15.55 1.27 -9.50
CA ILE A 127 -14.65 0.22 -9.04
C ILE A 127 -13.32 0.39 -9.76
N VAL A 128 -12.25 0.48 -8.99
CA VAL A 128 -10.88 0.66 -9.49
C VAL A 128 -9.97 -0.44 -8.98
N ARG A 129 -8.92 -0.76 -9.73
CA ARG A 129 -7.88 -1.69 -9.33
C ARG A 129 -6.65 -0.91 -8.84
N ILE A 130 -6.10 -1.29 -7.71
CA ILE A 130 -4.88 -0.68 -7.17
C ILE A 130 -3.68 -1.21 -7.95
N ASN A 131 -2.97 -0.31 -8.62
CA ASN A 131 -1.75 -0.62 -9.39
C ASN A 131 -0.60 0.35 -9.12
N ASP A 132 -0.81 1.37 -8.27
CA ASP A 132 0.21 2.35 -7.96
C ASP A 132 0.27 2.67 -6.46
N ARG A 133 1.36 3.36 -6.04
CA ARG A 133 1.58 3.84 -4.67
C ARG A 133 1.38 5.35 -4.57
N GLY A 134 0.77 5.77 -3.48
CA GLY A 134 0.36 7.14 -3.18
C GLY A 134 -1.09 7.16 -2.68
N PRO A 135 -1.69 8.35 -2.54
CA PRO A 135 -1.10 9.68 -2.58
C PRO A 135 -0.23 9.98 -1.34
N PHE A 136 0.85 10.76 -1.54
CA PHE A 136 1.73 11.17 -0.43
C PHE A 136 1.39 12.56 0.12
N VAL A 137 0.24 13.09 -0.24
CA VAL A 137 -0.33 14.34 0.27
C VAL A 137 -1.21 14.05 1.49
N ARG A 138 -1.12 14.94 2.51
CA ARG A 138 -1.89 14.81 3.76
C ARG A 138 -3.40 14.83 3.47
N GLY A 139 -4.15 13.96 4.13
CA GLY A 139 -5.61 13.85 4.00
C GLY A 139 -6.08 13.03 2.80
N ARG A 140 -5.32 12.92 1.73
CA ARG A 140 -5.67 12.07 0.58
C ARG A 140 -5.37 10.60 0.88
N ILE A 141 -6.31 9.74 0.47
CA ILE A 141 -6.21 8.29 0.67
C ILE A 141 -6.08 7.52 -0.65
N ILE A 142 -6.59 8.07 -1.75
CA ILE A 142 -6.60 7.45 -3.07
C ILE A 142 -6.45 8.51 -4.17
N ASP A 143 -5.66 8.21 -5.20
CA ASP A 143 -5.57 9.00 -6.42
C ASP A 143 -6.09 8.16 -7.59
N LEU A 144 -7.06 8.71 -8.32
CA LEU A 144 -7.82 8.02 -9.36
C LEU A 144 -7.32 8.36 -10.77
N THR A 145 -7.63 7.53 -11.73
CA THR A 145 -7.53 7.87 -13.15
C THR A 145 -8.61 8.87 -13.55
N TYR A 146 -8.42 9.57 -14.67
CA TYR A 146 -9.40 10.50 -15.23
C TYR A 146 -10.78 9.85 -15.43
N THR A 147 -10.83 8.66 -16.05
CA THR A 147 -12.11 7.94 -16.25
C THR A 147 -12.84 7.68 -14.94
N SER A 148 -12.12 7.23 -13.92
CA SER A 148 -12.72 6.97 -12.61
C SER A 148 -13.21 8.26 -11.92
N ALA A 149 -12.46 9.36 -12.06
CA ALA A 149 -12.86 10.66 -11.57
C ALA A 149 -14.12 11.19 -12.28
N HIS A 150 -14.21 10.99 -13.60
CA HIS A 150 -15.37 11.34 -14.39
C HIS A 150 -16.63 10.55 -13.96
N GLU A 151 -16.49 9.24 -13.74
CA GLU A 151 -17.60 8.38 -13.25
C GLU A 151 -18.11 8.83 -11.88
N LEU A 152 -17.23 9.35 -11.03
CA LEU A 152 -17.59 9.91 -9.72
C LEU A 152 -18.09 11.36 -9.79
N ALA A 153 -18.12 11.98 -10.98
CA ALA A 153 -18.41 13.39 -11.20
C ALA A 153 -17.57 14.31 -10.28
N MET A 154 -16.23 14.10 -10.25
CA MET A 154 -15.31 14.85 -9.42
C MET A 154 -14.19 15.55 -10.19
N VAL A 155 -14.25 15.54 -11.53
CA VAL A 155 -13.16 16.08 -12.37
C VAL A 155 -12.98 17.57 -12.11
N GLU A 156 -14.06 18.34 -12.09
CA GLU A 156 -14.03 19.79 -11.87
C GLU A 156 -13.62 20.15 -10.43
N ASP A 157 -14.10 19.39 -9.45
CA ASP A 157 -13.76 19.60 -8.05
C ASP A 157 -12.28 19.24 -7.73
N GLY A 158 -11.71 18.34 -8.52
CA GLY A 158 -10.32 17.86 -8.37
C GLY A 158 -10.07 17.02 -7.14
N VAL A 159 -10.66 17.38 -5.99
CA VAL A 159 -10.52 16.68 -4.69
C VAL A 159 -11.88 16.61 -4.01
N VAL A 160 -12.31 15.38 -3.64
CA VAL A 160 -13.61 15.15 -2.98
C VAL A 160 -13.49 14.16 -1.82
N PRO A 161 -14.40 14.23 -0.83
CA PRO A 161 -14.48 13.22 0.22
C PRO A 161 -15.04 11.91 -0.34
N VAL A 162 -14.38 10.80 -0.02
CA VAL A 162 -14.77 9.46 -0.46
C VAL A 162 -14.76 8.45 0.68
N LYS A 163 -15.55 7.38 0.48
CA LYS A 163 -15.39 6.11 1.18
C LYS A 163 -14.83 5.09 0.17
N ILE A 164 -13.82 4.33 0.59
CA ILE A 164 -13.29 3.20 -0.16
C ILE A 164 -13.56 1.90 0.60
N GLU A 165 -13.88 0.83 -0.15
CA GLU A 165 -14.15 -0.51 0.37
C GLU A 165 -13.46 -1.53 -0.52
N ALA A 166 -12.56 -2.33 0.06
CA ALA A 166 -11.89 -3.36 -0.72
C ALA A 166 -12.84 -4.51 -1.05
N LEU A 167 -12.87 -4.90 -2.31
CA LEU A 167 -13.68 -6.00 -2.84
C LEU A 167 -12.89 -7.31 -2.98
N GLY A 168 -11.55 -7.24 -2.94
CA GLY A 168 -10.66 -8.37 -3.21
C GLY A 168 -10.14 -8.39 -4.63
N TYR A 169 -9.86 -9.58 -5.16
CA TYR A 169 -9.37 -9.77 -6.52
C TYR A 169 -10.51 -10.10 -7.49
N ALA A 170 -10.37 -9.68 -8.74
CA ALA A 170 -11.34 -10.03 -9.78
C ALA A 170 -11.02 -11.39 -10.38
N ARG A 171 -12.05 -12.21 -10.58
CA ARG A 171 -12.04 -13.45 -11.35
C ARG A 171 -13.17 -13.44 -12.36
N LYS A 172 -12.93 -13.97 -13.55
CA LYS A 172 -14.00 -14.23 -14.51
C LYS A 172 -14.68 -15.56 -14.15
N LYS A 173 -15.99 -15.53 -14.03
CA LYS A 173 -16.83 -16.72 -13.82
C LYS A 173 -17.88 -16.80 -14.94
N ARG A 174 -18.23 -17.99 -15.38
CA ARG A 174 -19.30 -18.18 -16.36
C ARG A 174 -20.62 -18.38 -15.63
N GLU A 175 -21.54 -17.46 -15.82
CA GLU A 175 -22.90 -17.52 -15.26
C GLU A 175 -23.91 -17.35 -16.39
N ALA A 176 -24.90 -18.27 -16.46
CA ALA A 176 -25.92 -18.26 -17.52
C ALA A 176 -25.34 -18.11 -18.95
N GLY A 177 -24.20 -18.77 -19.24
CA GLY A 177 -23.55 -18.74 -20.54
C GLY A 177 -22.70 -17.51 -20.81
N LYS A 178 -22.73 -16.47 -19.96
CA LYS A 178 -21.97 -15.22 -20.10
C LYS A 178 -20.78 -15.17 -19.13
N TRP A 179 -19.71 -14.52 -19.53
CA TRP A 179 -18.58 -14.25 -18.64
C TRP A 179 -18.90 -13.01 -17.79
N VAL A 180 -18.98 -13.18 -16.48
CA VAL A 180 -19.16 -12.11 -15.50
C VAL A 180 -17.88 -11.95 -14.65
N GLN A 181 -17.60 -10.71 -14.27
CA GLN A 181 -16.50 -10.43 -13.36
C GLN A 181 -17.02 -10.49 -11.92
N VAL A 182 -16.51 -11.42 -11.15
CA VAL A 182 -16.81 -11.56 -9.72
C VAL A 182 -15.60 -11.12 -8.91
N TYR A 183 -15.85 -10.53 -7.74
CA TYR A 183 -14.80 -10.10 -6.82
C TYR A 183 -14.76 -11.09 -5.67
N GLU A 184 -13.63 -11.76 -5.53
CA GLU A 184 -13.42 -12.72 -4.44
C GLU A 184 -12.53 -12.09 -3.39
N LYS A 185 -12.99 -12.10 -2.14
CA LYS A 185 -12.09 -11.92 -1.02
C LYS A 185 -11.19 -13.14 -1.03
N PRO A 186 -9.85 -12.98 -1.17
CA PRO A 186 -9.00 -14.14 -1.05
C PRO A 186 -9.22 -14.77 0.31
N ALA A 187 -9.37 -16.07 0.35
CA ALA A 187 -9.50 -16.83 1.59
C ALA A 187 -8.30 -16.57 2.49
N SER A 188 -7.14 -16.34 1.87
CA SER A 188 -5.92 -15.90 2.52
C SER A 188 -5.01 -15.22 1.51
N TYR A 189 -4.37 -14.09 1.86
CA TYR A 189 -3.23 -13.55 1.11
C TYR A 189 -1.97 -14.40 1.31
N MET A 190 -2.04 -15.33 2.26
CA MET A 190 -0.99 -16.28 2.54
C MET A 190 -0.95 -17.42 1.52
N GLU A 191 -2.02 -17.64 0.75
CA GLU A 191 -2.10 -18.67 -0.28
C GLU A 191 -2.04 -18.07 -1.67
N GLY A 192 -1.21 -18.65 -2.55
CA GLY A 192 -1.01 -18.13 -3.90
C GLY A 192 0.12 -18.85 -4.63
N ASP A 193 0.63 -18.23 -5.67
CA ASP A 193 1.82 -18.68 -6.40
C ASP A 193 2.94 -17.66 -6.12
N PHE A 194 3.88 -18.02 -5.26
CA PHE A 194 4.96 -17.14 -4.83
C PHE A 194 6.31 -17.67 -5.27
N THR A 195 7.28 -16.78 -5.37
CA THR A 195 8.69 -17.06 -5.64
C THR A 195 9.55 -16.09 -4.85
N ILE A 196 10.85 -16.31 -4.82
CA ILE A 196 11.79 -15.39 -4.15
C ILE A 196 12.60 -14.66 -5.22
N GLN A 197 12.53 -13.34 -5.22
CA GLN A 197 13.43 -12.53 -6.04
C GLN A 197 14.74 -12.32 -5.28
N VAL A 198 15.85 -12.81 -5.87
CA VAL A 198 17.18 -12.79 -5.25
C VAL A 198 18.00 -11.59 -5.71
N GLY A 199 17.74 -11.11 -6.92
CA GLY A 199 18.45 -9.95 -7.49
C GLY A 199 17.75 -9.37 -8.70
N ALA A 200 18.11 -8.12 -9.03
CA ALA A 200 17.71 -7.43 -10.25
C ALA A 200 18.93 -6.70 -10.84
N PHE A 201 19.21 -6.92 -12.10
CA PHE A 201 20.41 -6.45 -12.77
C PHE A 201 20.05 -5.67 -14.03
N ALA A 202 20.76 -4.56 -14.29
CA ALA A 202 20.66 -3.85 -15.55
C ALA A 202 21.40 -4.58 -16.68
N VAL A 203 22.42 -5.38 -16.33
CA VAL A 203 23.22 -6.16 -17.25
C VAL A 203 22.78 -7.63 -17.21
N ARG A 204 22.38 -8.18 -18.36
CA ARG A 204 21.82 -9.53 -18.50
C ARG A 204 22.78 -10.62 -18.01
N GLU A 205 24.06 -10.48 -18.34
CA GLU A 205 25.12 -11.45 -18.01
C GLU A 205 25.30 -11.62 -16.51
N ASN A 206 25.09 -10.55 -15.72
CA ASN A 206 25.14 -10.59 -14.26
C ASN A 206 23.97 -11.41 -13.71
N ALA A 207 22.77 -11.25 -14.29
CA ALA A 207 21.61 -12.05 -13.92
C ALA A 207 21.80 -13.52 -14.26
N LEU A 208 22.37 -13.84 -15.44
CA LEU A 208 22.64 -15.21 -15.85
C LEU A 208 23.68 -15.88 -14.94
N ARG A 209 24.76 -15.18 -14.57
CA ARG A 209 25.75 -15.75 -13.63
C ARG A 209 25.12 -16.08 -12.28
N LEU A 210 24.28 -15.20 -11.75
CA LEU A 210 23.57 -15.49 -10.51
C LEU A 210 22.58 -16.64 -10.69
N HIS A 211 21.81 -16.66 -11.77
CA HIS A 211 20.89 -17.74 -12.12
C HIS A 211 21.61 -19.09 -12.14
N ASP A 212 22.75 -19.21 -12.86
CA ASP A 212 23.49 -20.45 -13.00
C ASP A 212 24.07 -20.94 -11.67
N SER A 213 24.43 -20.03 -10.78
CA SER A 213 24.87 -20.41 -9.44
C SER A 213 23.71 -20.93 -8.58
N LEU A 214 22.53 -20.33 -8.71
CA LEU A 214 21.35 -20.69 -7.91
C LEU A 214 20.60 -21.90 -8.46
N SER A 215 20.56 -22.11 -9.78
CA SER A 215 19.87 -23.25 -10.42
C SER A 215 20.41 -24.62 -10.02
N ARG A 216 21.66 -24.67 -9.52
CA ARG A 216 22.25 -25.90 -8.96
C ARG A 216 21.70 -26.26 -7.59
N LYS A 217 21.15 -25.31 -6.86
CA LYS A 217 20.68 -25.46 -5.46
C LYS A 217 19.18 -25.31 -5.30
N TYR A 218 18.54 -24.58 -6.20
CA TYR A 218 17.13 -24.21 -6.09
C TYR A 218 16.39 -24.61 -7.37
N SER A 219 15.30 -25.34 -7.20
CA SER A 219 14.33 -25.58 -8.28
C SER A 219 13.66 -24.28 -8.72
N ASP A 220 13.13 -24.28 -9.93
CA ASP A 220 12.41 -23.12 -10.51
C ASP A 220 13.23 -21.81 -10.54
N ALA A 221 14.57 -21.90 -10.64
CA ALA A 221 15.39 -20.73 -10.91
C ALA A 221 15.06 -20.19 -12.32
N ASN A 222 14.81 -18.90 -12.42
CA ASN A 222 14.54 -18.27 -13.72
C ASN A 222 15.00 -16.81 -13.74
N VAL A 223 15.21 -16.29 -14.97
CA VAL A 223 15.50 -14.86 -15.21
C VAL A 223 14.31 -14.27 -15.93
N MET A 224 13.69 -13.27 -15.31
CA MET A 224 12.57 -12.51 -15.89
C MET A 224 13.03 -11.14 -16.33
N VAL A 225 12.61 -10.74 -17.53
CA VAL A 225 12.84 -9.38 -18.02
C VAL A 225 11.76 -8.47 -17.45
N PHE A 226 12.19 -7.40 -16.81
CA PHE A 226 11.33 -6.31 -16.36
C PHE A 226 11.72 -5.04 -17.10
N ASP A 227 10.88 -4.59 -18.01
CA ASP A 227 11.06 -3.36 -18.76
C ASP A 227 10.36 -2.21 -18.00
N ARG A 228 11.15 -1.32 -17.45
CA ARG A 228 10.69 -0.14 -16.74
C ARG A 228 10.32 1.01 -17.69
N GLY A 229 10.64 0.87 -18.97
CA GLY A 229 10.38 1.86 -20.01
C GLY A 229 11.55 2.83 -20.24
N ASP A 230 12.26 3.23 -19.20
CA ASP A 230 13.51 3.98 -19.26
C ASP A 230 14.73 3.05 -19.14
N GLN A 231 14.55 1.89 -18.49
CA GLN A 231 15.60 0.91 -18.27
C GLN A 231 15.03 -0.50 -18.16
N ARG A 232 15.73 -1.47 -18.76
CA ARG A 232 15.41 -2.88 -18.66
C ARG A 232 16.19 -3.51 -17.52
N PHE A 233 15.51 -4.36 -16.70
CA PHE A 233 16.12 -5.13 -15.63
C PHE A 233 15.91 -6.62 -15.85
N TYR A 234 16.87 -7.41 -15.42
CA TYR A 234 16.85 -8.86 -15.42
C TYR A 234 16.74 -9.33 -13.96
N ARG A 235 15.56 -9.84 -13.61
CA ARG A 235 15.23 -10.28 -12.24
C ARG A 235 15.50 -11.78 -12.13
N VAL A 236 16.32 -12.15 -11.17
CA VAL A 236 16.60 -13.56 -10.85
C VAL A 236 15.67 -13.98 -9.73
N ARG A 237 14.90 -15.04 -10.00
CA ARG A 237 13.92 -15.59 -9.06
C ARG A 237 14.17 -17.08 -8.88
N VAL A 238 13.89 -17.60 -7.67
CA VAL A 238 14.05 -19.02 -7.33
C VAL A 238 12.89 -19.53 -6.49
N GLY A 239 12.61 -20.83 -6.64
CA GLY A 239 11.60 -21.53 -5.88
C GLY A 239 10.17 -21.19 -6.29
N ARG A 240 9.28 -22.12 -5.93
CA ARG A 240 7.82 -21.94 -6.09
C ARG A 240 7.14 -22.35 -4.81
N TYR A 241 6.31 -21.47 -4.26
CA TYR A 241 5.67 -21.63 -2.98
C TYR A 241 4.17 -21.39 -3.11
N ALA A 242 3.37 -22.26 -2.54
CA ALA A 242 1.92 -22.11 -2.48
C ALA A 242 1.48 -21.12 -1.36
N ARG A 243 2.40 -20.78 -0.45
CA ARG A 243 2.13 -19.90 0.70
C ARG A 243 3.20 -18.83 0.82
N LEU A 244 2.74 -17.62 1.19
CA LEU A 244 3.63 -16.46 1.37
C LEU A 244 4.63 -16.68 2.50
N ASP A 245 4.19 -17.19 3.65
CA ASP A 245 5.07 -17.47 4.80
C ASP A 245 6.21 -18.45 4.47
N GLN A 246 5.95 -19.44 3.61
CA GLN A 246 6.98 -20.35 3.12
C GLN A 246 7.99 -19.63 2.21
N ALA A 247 7.51 -18.73 1.34
CA ALA A 247 8.37 -17.94 0.48
C ALA A 247 9.20 -16.94 1.29
N GLU A 248 8.61 -16.29 2.32
CA GLU A 248 9.33 -15.40 3.24
C GLU A 248 10.41 -16.14 4.02
N GLY A 249 10.10 -17.29 4.62
CA GLY A 249 11.11 -18.12 5.29
C GLY A 249 12.21 -18.63 4.34
N GLY A 250 11.88 -18.85 3.07
CA GLY A 250 12.87 -19.13 2.03
C GLY A 250 13.77 -17.92 1.74
N ALA A 251 13.19 -16.73 1.69
CA ALA A 251 13.93 -15.49 1.49
C ALA A 251 14.88 -15.18 2.66
N GLU A 252 14.42 -15.37 3.89
CA GLU A 252 15.26 -15.23 5.10
C GLU A 252 16.50 -16.15 5.04
N ARG A 253 16.32 -17.42 4.68
CA ARG A 253 17.45 -18.35 4.48
C ARG A 253 18.43 -17.90 3.40
N LEU A 254 17.92 -17.31 2.31
CA LEU A 254 18.79 -16.75 1.26
C LEU A 254 19.52 -15.50 1.75
N GLN A 255 18.91 -14.67 2.59
CA GLN A 255 19.57 -13.51 3.18
C GLN A 255 20.74 -13.95 4.07
N GLU A 256 20.56 -14.99 4.88
CA GLU A 256 21.63 -15.60 5.70
C GLU A 256 22.77 -16.21 4.85
N GLN A 257 22.47 -16.67 3.64
CA GLN A 257 23.45 -17.23 2.69
C GLN A 257 24.18 -16.17 1.84
N GLY A 258 24.03 -14.88 2.17
CA GLY A 258 24.74 -13.80 1.49
C GLY A 258 23.95 -13.10 0.39
N PHE A 259 22.62 -13.29 0.33
CA PHE A 259 21.72 -12.56 -0.57
C PHE A 259 20.81 -11.58 0.22
N PRO A 260 21.36 -10.51 0.81
CA PRO A 260 20.64 -9.67 1.78
C PRO A 260 19.40 -8.96 1.20
N ASN A 261 19.30 -8.90 -0.12
CA ASN A 261 18.17 -8.29 -0.84
C ASN A 261 17.15 -9.31 -1.36
N ALA A 262 17.21 -10.57 -0.93
CA ALA A 262 16.23 -11.57 -1.30
C ALA A 262 14.88 -11.28 -0.60
N PHE A 263 13.77 -11.38 -1.34
CA PHE A 263 12.42 -11.17 -0.79
C PHE A 263 11.38 -11.98 -1.57
N ALA A 264 10.31 -12.35 -0.87
CA ALA A 264 9.19 -13.06 -1.45
C ALA A 264 8.37 -12.14 -2.37
N VAL A 265 7.95 -12.65 -3.53
CA VAL A 265 7.09 -11.95 -4.48
C VAL A 265 6.04 -12.90 -5.03
N ALA A 266 4.86 -12.38 -5.38
CA ALA A 266 3.92 -13.14 -6.20
C ALA A 266 4.52 -13.37 -7.60
N ARG A 267 4.27 -14.55 -8.17
CA ARG A 267 4.65 -14.82 -9.57
C ARG A 267 3.71 -14.07 -10.50
N ASP A 268 4.30 -13.36 -11.45
CA ASP A 268 3.54 -12.76 -12.54
C ASP A 268 3.02 -13.91 -13.44
N ARG A 269 1.73 -13.89 -13.75
CA ARG A 269 1.08 -14.84 -14.66
C ARG A 269 1.16 -14.34 -16.09
#